data_9c6bd2ebc5bbe4c3c52eadc5aa3cb6cb
#
_entry.id   9c6bd2ebc5bbe4c3c52eadc5aa3cb6cb
#
_cell.length_a   1.000
_cell.length_b   1.000
_cell.length_c   1.000
_cell.angle_alpha   90.00
_cell.angle_beta   90.00
_cell.angle_gamma   90.00
#
_symmetry.space_group_name_H-M   'P 1'
#
loop_
_entity.id
_entity.type
_entity.pdbx_description
1 polymer ?
#
loop_
_entity_poly.entity_id
_entity_poly.type
_entity_poly.pdbx_seq_one_letter_code
_entity_poly.pdbx_strand_id
1 'polypeptide(L)'
;RWYALDVDFEMYGKDLIESAILSTKIINLLGKKNPSGFAYELFLDEKGEKISKSKGNGITIDQWLEFASPESLSLFMYQNPKRAKKLYKEIVPKAVDEYLDNIDKSKNQSEQQLILNPVWHVHNGEIPEEQMIMTFSMLLNLVETSNANSKDLLWKFVKRYKPNIKEENFPIFDKLVEYSIKFFDEVIKKSKKYKKPNINEKKALVELIKALSECTDKMLPEEIQTKIYSVGKENGYKDSLRDWFKLIYEVV
;
A
#
# COMPACT_ATOMS: atom_id res chain seq x y z
N ARG A 1 -9.44 -38.34 -7.42
CA ARG A 1 -8.57 -37.65 -6.45
C ARG A 1 -9.29 -37.45 -5.12
N TRP A 2 -10.45 -36.79 -5.06
CA TRP A 2 -11.22 -36.56 -3.82
C TRP A 2 -11.54 -37.83 -3.03
N TYR A 3 -11.98 -38.90 -3.73
CA TYR A 3 -12.25 -40.19 -3.13
C TYR A 3 -11.01 -40.86 -2.54
N ALA A 4 -9.88 -40.83 -3.28
CA ALA A 4 -8.66 -41.54 -2.89
C ALA A 4 -7.89 -40.85 -1.75
N LEU A 5 -8.00 -39.50 -1.65
CA LEU A 5 -7.30 -38.70 -0.66
C LEU A 5 -8.19 -38.30 0.52
N ASP A 6 -9.47 -38.69 0.49
CA ASP A 6 -10.47 -38.36 1.50
C ASP A 6 -10.55 -36.87 1.81
N VAL A 7 -10.68 -36.05 0.74
CA VAL A 7 -10.62 -34.60 0.83
C VAL A 7 -11.91 -34.06 1.45
N ASP A 8 -11.78 -33.27 2.51
CA ASP A 8 -12.88 -32.61 3.22
C ASP A 8 -13.20 -31.23 2.67
N PHE A 9 -12.19 -30.53 2.19
CA PHE A 9 -12.32 -29.15 1.71
C PHE A 9 -11.40 -28.87 0.52
N GLU A 10 -11.92 -28.19 -0.51
CA GLU A 10 -11.12 -27.73 -1.66
C GLU A 10 -11.57 -26.33 -2.14
N MET A 11 -10.61 -25.43 -2.31
CA MET A 11 -10.80 -24.19 -3.05
C MET A 11 -10.24 -24.35 -4.46
N TYR A 12 -10.95 -23.85 -5.47
CA TYR A 12 -10.51 -23.94 -6.85
C TYR A 12 -10.82 -22.65 -7.63
N GLY A 13 -9.98 -22.35 -8.61
CA GLY A 13 -10.23 -21.22 -9.51
C GLY A 13 -11.51 -21.42 -10.32
N LYS A 14 -12.20 -20.35 -10.66
CA LYS A 14 -13.44 -20.42 -11.46
C LYS A 14 -13.29 -21.17 -12.79
N ASP A 15 -12.09 -21.23 -13.33
CA ASP A 15 -11.78 -21.99 -14.55
C ASP A 15 -11.99 -23.52 -14.37
N LEU A 16 -12.04 -24.00 -13.12
CA LEU A 16 -12.20 -25.40 -12.77
C LEU A 16 -13.63 -25.78 -12.33
N ILE A 17 -14.59 -24.87 -12.44
CA ILE A 17 -15.99 -25.11 -12.01
C ILE A 17 -16.56 -26.36 -12.67
N GLU A 18 -16.40 -26.50 -13.99
CA GLU A 18 -16.88 -27.66 -14.72
C GLU A 18 -16.22 -28.98 -14.27
N SER A 19 -14.90 -28.91 -13.98
CA SER A 19 -14.17 -30.06 -13.43
C SER A 19 -14.66 -30.43 -12.03
N ALA A 20 -14.96 -29.44 -11.19
CA ALA A 20 -15.50 -29.67 -9.85
C ALA A 20 -16.91 -30.30 -9.89
N ILE A 21 -17.76 -29.83 -10.80
CA ILE A 21 -19.10 -30.41 -11.00
C ILE A 21 -18.97 -31.89 -11.45
N LEU A 22 -18.09 -32.20 -12.37
CA LEU A 22 -17.84 -33.58 -12.81
C LEU A 22 -17.28 -34.43 -11.66
N SER A 23 -16.31 -33.92 -10.90
CA SER A 23 -15.75 -34.63 -9.76
C SER A 23 -16.78 -34.89 -8.66
N THR A 24 -17.72 -33.95 -8.43
CA THR A 24 -18.87 -34.16 -7.53
C THR A 24 -19.75 -35.32 -7.98
N LYS A 25 -20.07 -35.43 -9.27
CA LYS A 25 -20.84 -36.56 -9.80
C LYS A 25 -20.11 -37.88 -9.57
N ILE A 26 -18.81 -37.91 -9.85
CA ILE A 26 -17.98 -39.13 -9.70
C ILE A 26 -17.91 -39.58 -8.24
N ILE A 27 -17.63 -38.68 -7.28
CA ILE A 27 -17.49 -39.07 -5.87
C ILE A 27 -18.82 -39.56 -5.29
N ASN A 28 -19.95 -38.97 -5.71
CA ASN A 28 -21.28 -39.42 -5.29
C ASN A 28 -21.60 -40.81 -5.81
N LEU A 29 -21.21 -41.13 -7.08
CA LEU A 29 -21.35 -42.48 -7.62
C LEU A 29 -20.49 -43.51 -6.87
N LEU A 30 -19.36 -43.08 -6.31
CA LEU A 30 -18.49 -43.91 -5.48
C LEU A 30 -18.98 -44.05 -4.03
N GLY A 31 -20.14 -43.47 -3.69
CA GLY A 31 -20.75 -43.59 -2.38
C GLY A 31 -20.14 -42.71 -1.27
N LYS A 32 -19.32 -41.70 -1.62
CA LYS A 32 -18.80 -40.73 -0.69
C LYS A 32 -19.43 -39.34 -0.87
N LYS A 33 -19.42 -38.55 0.18
CA LYS A 33 -19.83 -37.15 0.15
C LYS A 33 -18.74 -36.31 -0.54
N ASN A 34 -19.13 -35.37 -1.37
CA ASN A 34 -18.20 -34.41 -1.97
C ASN A 34 -17.61 -33.46 -0.91
N PRO A 35 -16.39 -32.99 -1.08
CA PRO A 35 -15.78 -31.98 -0.21
C PRO A 35 -16.58 -30.69 -0.18
N SER A 36 -16.55 -30.01 0.95
CA SER A 36 -16.96 -28.60 1.03
C SER A 36 -15.97 -27.71 0.30
N GLY A 37 -16.41 -26.56 -0.18
CA GLY A 37 -15.47 -25.65 -0.86
C GLY A 37 -16.17 -24.56 -1.66
N PHE A 38 -15.37 -23.78 -2.34
CA PHE A 38 -15.88 -22.73 -3.22
C PHE A 38 -14.91 -22.40 -4.36
N ALA A 39 -15.47 -21.82 -5.43
CA ALA A 39 -14.68 -21.25 -6.50
C ALA A 39 -14.24 -19.83 -6.14
N TYR A 40 -12.96 -19.52 -6.33
CA TYR A 40 -12.45 -18.16 -6.20
C TYR A 40 -12.28 -17.50 -7.58
N GLU A 41 -12.38 -16.16 -7.57
CA GLU A 41 -12.23 -15.33 -8.75
C GLU A 41 -10.77 -15.14 -9.16
N LEU A 42 -10.58 -14.70 -10.40
CA LEU A 42 -9.26 -14.45 -10.99
C LEU A 42 -8.68 -13.14 -10.44
N PHE A 43 -7.35 -13.10 -10.43
CA PHE A 43 -6.62 -11.84 -10.28
C PHE A 43 -6.46 -11.17 -11.65
N LEU A 44 -6.67 -9.85 -11.64
CA LEU A 44 -6.60 -8.99 -12.82
C LEU A 44 -5.41 -8.04 -12.69
N ASP A 45 -4.87 -7.62 -13.81
CA ASP A 45 -3.86 -6.57 -13.83
C ASP A 45 -4.46 -5.16 -13.60
N GLU A 46 -3.65 -4.13 -13.68
CA GLU A 46 -4.08 -2.74 -13.54
C GLU A 46 -5.20 -2.36 -14.53
N LYS A 47 -5.15 -2.89 -15.74
CA LYS A 47 -6.14 -2.62 -16.81
C LYS A 47 -7.41 -3.45 -16.68
N GLY A 48 -7.44 -4.43 -15.79
CA GLY A 48 -8.54 -5.35 -15.61
C GLY A 48 -8.47 -6.57 -16.52
N GLU A 49 -7.32 -6.87 -17.11
CA GLU A 49 -7.07 -8.08 -17.88
C GLU A 49 -6.60 -9.22 -16.97
N LYS A 50 -6.86 -10.46 -17.39
CA LYS A 50 -6.39 -11.66 -16.66
C LYS A 50 -4.86 -11.66 -16.56
N ILE A 51 -4.34 -11.83 -15.33
CA ILE A 51 -2.90 -11.99 -15.10
C ILE A 51 -2.42 -13.29 -15.73
N SER A 52 -1.32 -13.23 -16.47
CA SER A 52 -0.68 -14.36 -17.11
C SER A 52 0.82 -14.32 -16.90
N LYS A 53 1.42 -15.46 -16.55
CA LYS A 53 2.88 -15.59 -16.39
C LYS A 53 3.63 -15.21 -17.68
N SER A 54 3.08 -15.59 -18.85
CA SER A 54 3.69 -15.27 -20.14
C SER A 54 3.64 -13.78 -20.50
N LYS A 55 2.64 -13.04 -20.02
CA LYS A 55 2.52 -11.59 -20.23
C LYS A 55 3.32 -10.78 -19.20
N GLY A 56 3.64 -11.35 -18.02
CA GLY A 56 4.33 -10.64 -16.95
C GLY A 56 3.57 -9.41 -16.41
N ASN A 57 2.24 -9.41 -16.55
CA ASN A 57 1.38 -8.25 -16.28
C ASN A 57 0.80 -8.20 -14.86
N GLY A 58 1.40 -8.93 -13.91
CA GLY A 58 1.02 -8.93 -12.51
C GLY A 58 2.24 -8.81 -11.60
N ILE A 59 2.01 -8.73 -10.30
CA ILE A 59 3.04 -8.82 -9.27
C ILE A 59 3.19 -10.26 -8.80
N THR A 60 4.42 -10.75 -8.62
CA THR A 60 4.70 -12.05 -8.02
C THR A 60 4.69 -11.97 -6.48
N ILE A 61 4.63 -13.14 -5.83
CA ILE A 61 4.76 -13.22 -4.36
C ILE A 61 6.08 -12.60 -3.91
N ASP A 62 7.20 -12.99 -4.54
CA ASP A 62 8.53 -12.46 -4.21
C ASP A 62 8.58 -10.93 -4.33
N GLN A 63 8.02 -10.38 -5.41
CA GLN A 63 7.93 -8.94 -5.59
C GLN A 63 7.04 -8.24 -4.54
N TRP A 64 5.97 -8.90 -4.06
CA TRP A 64 5.17 -8.36 -2.96
C TRP A 64 5.99 -8.29 -1.68
N LEU A 65 6.68 -9.38 -1.35
CA LEU A 65 7.49 -9.50 -0.13
C LEU A 65 8.70 -8.56 -0.10
N GLU A 66 9.06 -7.98 -1.23
CA GLU A 66 10.04 -6.89 -1.29
C GLU A 66 9.54 -5.59 -0.65
N PHE A 67 8.21 -5.37 -0.62
CA PHE A 67 7.59 -4.11 -0.23
C PHE A 67 6.62 -4.22 0.94
N ALA A 68 6.25 -5.43 1.35
CA ALA A 68 5.24 -5.65 2.36
C ALA A 68 5.38 -7.02 3.03
N SER A 69 4.73 -7.20 4.17
CA SER A 69 4.76 -8.45 4.93
C SER A 69 3.93 -9.56 4.27
N PRO A 70 4.25 -10.85 4.54
CA PRO A 70 3.48 -11.99 4.06
C PRO A 70 2.04 -11.99 4.62
N GLU A 71 1.84 -11.46 5.83
CA GLU A 71 0.51 -11.36 6.45
C GLU A 71 -0.40 -10.40 5.68
N SER A 72 0.14 -9.26 5.22
CA SER A 72 -0.60 -8.32 4.37
C SER A 72 -1.01 -8.93 3.04
N LEU A 73 -0.13 -9.75 2.44
CA LEU A 73 -0.45 -10.51 1.24
C LEU A 73 -1.53 -11.55 1.51
N SER A 74 -1.41 -12.31 2.60
CA SER A 74 -2.37 -13.34 2.99
C SER A 74 -3.77 -12.75 3.17
N LEU A 75 -3.87 -11.62 3.87
CA LEU A 75 -5.13 -10.89 4.03
C LEU A 75 -5.68 -10.44 2.68
N PHE A 76 -4.86 -9.81 1.85
CA PHE A 76 -5.27 -9.35 0.53
C PHE A 76 -5.76 -10.51 -0.36
N MET A 77 -5.06 -11.65 -0.35
CA MET A 77 -5.42 -12.80 -1.17
C MET A 77 -6.75 -13.43 -0.72
N TYR A 78 -6.94 -13.57 0.58
CA TYR A 78 -8.09 -14.29 1.13
C TYR A 78 -9.35 -13.43 1.29
N GLN A 79 -9.21 -12.13 1.45
CA GLN A 79 -10.35 -11.22 1.61
C GLN A 79 -11.21 -11.20 0.35
N ASN A 80 -12.52 -11.46 0.50
CA ASN A 80 -13.48 -11.51 -0.61
C ASN A 80 -13.06 -12.41 -1.79
N PRO A 81 -12.76 -13.71 -1.60
CA PRO A 81 -12.21 -14.58 -2.64
C PRO A 81 -13.13 -14.78 -3.83
N LYS A 82 -14.44 -14.57 -3.66
CA LYS A 82 -15.46 -14.68 -4.73
C LYS A 82 -15.55 -13.43 -5.61
N ARG A 83 -14.71 -12.42 -5.38
CA ARG A 83 -14.68 -11.17 -6.15
C ARG A 83 -13.34 -11.00 -6.84
N ALA A 84 -13.36 -10.70 -8.14
CA ALA A 84 -12.15 -10.41 -8.89
C ALA A 84 -11.41 -9.21 -8.30
N LYS A 85 -10.09 -9.33 -8.16
CA LYS A 85 -9.22 -8.30 -7.60
C LYS A 85 -8.12 -7.94 -8.55
N LYS A 86 -7.75 -6.67 -8.56
CA LYS A 86 -6.59 -6.19 -9.28
C LYS A 86 -5.34 -6.41 -8.44
N LEU A 87 -4.32 -7.07 -9.01
CA LEU A 87 -3.06 -7.40 -8.35
C LEU A 87 -1.90 -6.83 -9.17
N TYR A 88 -1.43 -5.65 -8.80
CA TYR A 88 -0.35 -4.89 -9.40
C TYR A 88 0.41 -4.11 -8.31
N LYS A 89 1.59 -3.54 -8.63
CA LYS A 89 2.47 -2.98 -7.59
C LYS A 89 1.83 -1.86 -6.78
N GLU A 90 1.11 -0.97 -7.42
CA GLU A 90 0.52 0.22 -6.79
C GLU A 90 -0.66 -0.11 -5.85
N ILE A 91 -1.15 -1.37 -5.84
CA ILE A 91 -2.16 -1.80 -4.86
C ILE A 91 -1.55 -2.10 -3.48
N VAL A 92 -0.23 -2.36 -3.42
CA VAL A 92 0.46 -2.79 -2.20
C VAL A 92 0.26 -1.81 -1.04
N PRO A 93 0.44 -0.49 -1.19
CA PRO A 93 0.22 0.46 -0.10
C PRO A 93 -1.18 0.38 0.49
N LYS A 94 -2.19 0.31 -0.36
CA LYS A 94 -3.58 0.20 0.07
C LYS A 94 -3.85 -1.11 0.81
N ALA A 95 -3.32 -2.21 0.33
CA ALA A 95 -3.49 -3.51 0.96
C ALA A 95 -2.78 -3.60 2.32
N VAL A 96 -1.61 -2.97 2.44
CA VAL A 96 -0.91 -2.85 3.73
C VAL A 96 -1.69 -1.98 4.70
N ASP A 97 -2.20 -0.83 4.27
CA ASP A 97 -3.01 0.04 5.12
C ASP A 97 -4.29 -0.66 5.60
N GLU A 98 -4.93 -1.45 4.75
CA GLU A 98 -6.11 -2.25 5.12
C GLU A 98 -5.75 -3.35 6.14
N TYR A 99 -4.59 -3.98 6.00
CA TYR A 99 -4.08 -4.94 6.98
C TYR A 99 -3.83 -4.27 8.34
N LEU A 100 -3.14 -3.12 8.37
CA LEU A 100 -2.86 -2.37 9.59
C LEU A 100 -4.13 -1.85 10.28
N ASP A 101 -5.12 -1.40 9.50
CA ASP A 101 -6.43 -0.98 10.02
C ASP A 101 -7.18 -2.14 10.69
N ASN A 102 -7.10 -3.37 10.14
CA ASN A 102 -7.69 -4.55 10.77
C ASN A 102 -6.96 -4.96 12.07
N ILE A 103 -5.63 -4.79 12.14
CA ILE A 103 -4.88 -4.95 13.41
C ILE A 103 -5.35 -3.93 14.44
N ASP A 104 -5.50 -2.67 14.06
CA ASP A 104 -5.91 -1.63 15.00
C ASP A 104 -7.35 -1.82 15.50
N LYS A 105 -8.26 -2.22 14.61
CA LYS A 105 -9.63 -2.58 14.95
C LYS A 105 -9.71 -3.75 15.94
N SER A 106 -8.83 -4.75 15.81
CA SER A 106 -8.85 -5.94 16.67
C SER A 106 -8.70 -5.63 18.15
N LYS A 107 -7.98 -4.55 18.49
CA LYS A 107 -7.72 -4.13 19.89
C LYS A 107 -8.99 -3.76 20.68
N ASN A 108 -10.04 -3.37 19.96
CA ASN A 108 -11.31 -2.95 20.57
C ASN A 108 -12.46 -3.94 20.30
N GLN A 109 -12.17 -5.14 19.82
CA GLN A 109 -13.14 -6.16 19.46
C GLN A 109 -13.30 -7.20 20.58
N SER A 110 -14.53 -7.68 20.78
CA SER A 110 -14.79 -8.84 21.62
C SER A 110 -14.30 -10.13 20.93
N GLU A 111 -14.15 -11.23 21.68
CA GLU A 111 -13.73 -12.53 21.14
C GLU A 111 -14.59 -12.98 19.94
N GLN A 112 -15.90 -12.78 20.01
CA GLN A 112 -16.81 -13.12 18.92
C GLN A 112 -16.57 -12.24 17.67
N GLN A 113 -16.20 -10.98 17.85
CA GLN A 113 -15.89 -10.06 16.76
C GLN A 113 -14.49 -10.35 16.19
N LEU A 114 -13.53 -10.77 17.02
CA LEU A 114 -12.19 -11.14 16.59
C LEU A 114 -12.20 -12.30 15.60
N ILE A 115 -13.04 -13.33 15.82
CA ILE A 115 -13.20 -14.46 14.88
C ILE A 115 -13.69 -13.97 13.51
N LEU A 116 -14.42 -12.88 13.45
CA LEU A 116 -14.91 -12.28 12.20
C LEU A 116 -13.88 -11.34 11.56
N ASN A 117 -12.84 -10.95 12.30
CA ASN A 117 -11.76 -10.13 11.78
C ASN A 117 -10.77 -11.01 11.00
N PRO A 118 -10.52 -10.75 9.70
CA PRO A 118 -9.64 -11.59 8.90
C PRO A 118 -8.19 -11.63 9.43
N VAL A 119 -7.73 -10.61 10.15
CA VAL A 119 -6.41 -10.57 10.77
C VAL A 119 -6.23 -11.67 11.83
N TRP A 120 -7.30 -12.04 12.56
CA TRP A 120 -7.24 -13.14 13.53
C TRP A 120 -6.84 -14.46 12.86
N HIS A 121 -7.40 -14.74 11.68
CA HIS A 121 -7.07 -15.95 10.91
C HIS A 121 -5.67 -15.90 10.31
N VAL A 122 -5.25 -14.74 9.81
CA VAL A 122 -3.91 -14.55 9.24
C VAL A 122 -2.82 -14.79 10.28
N HIS A 123 -3.07 -14.42 11.53
CA HIS A 123 -2.15 -14.60 12.66
C HIS A 123 -2.43 -15.83 13.53
N ASN A 124 -3.30 -16.73 13.10
CA ASN A 124 -3.69 -17.94 13.89
C ASN A 124 -4.13 -17.60 15.33
N GLY A 125 -4.79 -16.47 15.54
CA GLY A 125 -5.24 -15.99 16.83
C GLY A 125 -4.26 -15.13 17.63
N GLU A 126 -3.00 -15.04 17.21
CA GLU A 126 -1.93 -14.27 17.87
C GLU A 126 -1.72 -12.92 17.16
N ILE A 127 -2.70 -12.02 17.25
CA ILE A 127 -2.63 -10.71 16.59
C ILE A 127 -1.59 -9.81 17.27
N PRO A 128 -0.71 -9.13 16.52
CA PRO A 128 0.26 -8.21 17.10
C PRO A 128 -0.40 -7.06 17.89
N GLU A 129 0.12 -6.77 19.08
CA GLU A 129 -0.38 -5.68 19.93
C GLU A 129 0.24 -4.31 19.59
N GLU A 130 1.23 -4.26 18.69
CA GLU A 130 1.93 -3.05 18.34
C GLU A 130 0.98 -1.96 17.83
N GLN A 131 1.07 -0.78 18.43
CA GLN A 131 0.29 0.37 18.00
C GLN A 131 0.91 0.99 16.74
N MET A 132 0.13 1.14 15.68
CA MET A 132 0.60 1.79 14.47
C MET A 132 0.77 3.29 14.69
N ILE A 133 1.92 3.83 14.30
CA ILE A 133 2.25 5.25 14.44
C ILE A 133 1.59 6.05 13.31
N MET A 134 1.67 5.54 12.11
CA MET A 134 1.05 6.10 10.89
C MET A 134 0.85 5.01 9.84
N THR A 135 0.05 5.28 8.83
CA THR A 135 -0.23 4.35 7.73
C THR A 135 0.97 4.23 6.78
N PHE A 136 1.00 3.18 5.98
CA PHE A 136 2.02 3.02 4.95
C PHE A 136 1.96 4.13 3.89
N SER A 137 0.75 4.52 3.49
CA SER A 137 0.54 5.66 2.60
C SER A 137 1.08 6.97 3.17
N MET A 138 0.93 7.21 4.48
CA MET A 138 1.54 8.39 5.14
C MET A 138 3.06 8.33 5.14
N LEU A 139 3.66 7.14 5.38
CA LEU A 139 5.11 6.95 5.27
C LEU A 139 5.62 7.25 3.86
N LEU A 140 4.94 6.77 2.82
CA LEU A 140 5.31 7.05 1.43
C LEU A 140 5.29 8.55 1.13
N ASN A 141 4.25 9.26 1.58
CA ASN A 141 4.19 10.72 1.45
C ASN A 141 5.34 11.41 2.22
N LEU A 142 5.71 10.88 3.39
CA LEU A 142 6.80 11.42 4.18
C LEU A 142 8.15 11.18 3.48
N VAL A 143 8.40 10.00 2.91
CA VAL A 143 9.59 9.70 2.08
C VAL A 143 9.69 10.68 0.93
N GLU A 144 8.58 10.88 0.21
CA GLU A 144 8.52 11.77 -0.95
C GLU A 144 8.82 13.21 -0.57
N THR A 145 8.15 13.74 0.45
CA THR A 145 8.27 15.16 0.85
C THR A 145 9.60 15.48 1.54
N SER A 146 10.17 14.53 2.26
CA SER A 146 11.45 14.70 2.97
C SER A 146 12.66 14.27 2.14
N ASN A 147 12.44 13.64 0.98
CA ASN A 147 13.48 12.98 0.20
C ASN A 147 14.36 12.04 1.04
N ALA A 148 13.74 11.36 2.02
CA ALA A 148 14.44 10.47 2.93
C ALA A 148 14.88 9.20 2.19
N ASN A 149 16.18 8.99 2.11
CA ASN A 149 16.83 7.87 1.43
C ASN A 149 17.39 6.83 2.40
N SER A 150 17.17 7.00 3.70
CA SER A 150 17.62 6.07 4.71
C SER A 150 16.62 5.97 5.86
N LYS A 151 16.62 4.81 6.49
CA LYS A 151 15.77 4.50 7.65
C LYS A 151 15.96 5.49 8.78
N ASP A 152 17.21 5.80 9.15
CA ASP A 152 17.54 6.74 10.22
C ASP A 152 17.00 8.15 9.96
N LEU A 153 17.08 8.58 8.69
CA LEU A 153 16.54 9.90 8.32
C LEU A 153 15.02 9.91 8.41
N LEU A 154 14.34 8.88 7.91
CA LEU A 154 12.88 8.80 7.97
C LEU A 154 12.39 8.71 9.42
N TRP A 155 13.07 7.94 10.28
CA TRP A 155 12.77 7.89 11.72
C TRP A 155 12.92 9.25 12.43
N LYS A 156 13.88 10.09 12.03
CA LYS A 156 13.99 11.46 12.56
C LYS A 156 12.73 12.28 12.26
N PHE A 157 12.15 12.14 11.07
CA PHE A 157 10.89 12.82 10.74
C PHE A 157 9.70 12.22 11.52
N VAL A 158 9.62 10.90 11.64
CA VAL A 158 8.59 10.22 12.43
C VAL A 158 8.63 10.69 13.90
N LYS A 159 9.82 10.81 14.50
CA LYS A 159 10.01 11.32 15.87
C LYS A 159 9.63 12.79 16.05
N ARG A 160 9.71 13.62 15.00
CA ARG A 160 9.15 14.99 15.05
C ARG A 160 7.62 14.96 15.16
N TYR A 161 6.99 14.00 14.51
CA TYR A 161 5.53 13.84 14.53
C TYR A 161 5.03 13.22 15.85
N LYS A 162 5.74 12.23 16.38
CA LYS A 162 5.50 11.60 17.68
C LYS A 162 6.79 11.60 18.51
N PRO A 163 7.03 12.63 19.34
CA PRO A 163 8.17 12.67 20.25
C PRO A 163 8.13 11.50 21.25
N ASN A 164 9.30 11.10 21.73
CA ASN A 164 9.49 10.08 22.79
C ASN A 164 9.19 8.62 22.40
N ILE A 165 9.04 8.29 21.12
CA ILE A 165 8.99 6.89 20.68
C ILE A 165 10.41 6.32 20.50
N LYS A 166 10.58 5.07 20.87
CA LYS A 166 11.79 4.30 20.64
C LYS A 166 11.54 3.27 19.56
N GLU A 167 12.38 3.22 18.54
CA GLU A 167 12.25 2.32 17.37
C GLU A 167 12.13 0.87 17.81
N GLU A 168 12.89 0.47 18.83
CA GLU A 168 12.95 -0.88 19.40
C GLU A 168 11.57 -1.41 19.86
N ASN A 169 10.65 -0.51 20.21
CA ASN A 169 9.30 -0.86 20.67
C ASN A 169 8.29 -1.03 19.52
N PHE A 170 8.71 -0.79 18.26
CA PHE A 170 7.84 -0.79 17.10
C PHE A 170 8.43 -1.61 15.93
N PRO A 171 8.69 -2.92 16.11
CA PRO A 171 9.36 -3.74 15.10
C PRO A 171 8.57 -3.88 13.80
N ILE A 172 7.24 -3.92 13.84
CA ILE A 172 6.39 -3.96 12.62
C ILE A 172 6.47 -2.62 11.90
N PHE A 173 6.34 -1.51 12.63
CA PHE A 173 6.44 -0.19 12.05
C PHE A 173 7.85 0.12 11.53
N ASP A 174 8.87 -0.36 12.22
CA ASP A 174 10.26 -0.25 11.80
C ASP A 174 10.52 -0.94 10.44
N LYS A 175 9.92 -2.11 10.26
CA LYS A 175 9.95 -2.81 8.97
C LYS A 175 9.16 -2.07 7.89
N LEU A 176 8.04 -1.45 8.27
CA LEU A 176 7.23 -0.63 7.37
C LEU A 176 8.00 0.60 6.87
N VAL A 177 8.84 1.21 7.72
CA VAL A 177 9.77 2.30 7.33
C VAL A 177 10.74 1.83 6.24
N GLU A 178 11.33 0.64 6.37
CA GLU A 178 12.21 0.07 5.34
C GLU A 178 11.46 -0.17 4.02
N TYR A 179 10.29 -0.78 4.09
CA TYR A 179 9.45 -1.05 2.92
C TYR A 179 9.04 0.24 2.21
N SER A 180 8.73 1.30 2.95
CA SER A 180 8.30 2.57 2.35
C SER A 180 9.40 3.23 1.52
N ILE A 181 10.64 3.21 1.99
CA ILE A 181 11.80 3.73 1.24
C ILE A 181 12.01 2.91 -0.03
N LYS A 182 12.02 1.58 0.11
CA LYS A 182 12.22 0.68 -1.04
C LYS A 182 11.11 0.83 -2.08
N PHE A 183 9.84 0.86 -1.63
CA PHE A 183 8.70 1.04 -2.52
C PHE A 183 8.75 2.39 -3.25
N PHE A 184 9.11 3.45 -2.55
CA PHE A 184 9.26 4.77 -3.15
C PHE A 184 10.33 4.76 -4.25
N ASP A 185 11.52 4.26 -3.99
CA ASP A 185 12.63 4.26 -4.94
C ASP A 185 12.37 3.36 -6.16
N GLU A 186 11.76 2.20 -5.96
CA GLU A 186 11.60 1.21 -7.01
C GLU A 186 10.30 1.35 -7.82
N VAL A 187 9.25 1.90 -7.23
CA VAL A 187 7.94 2.00 -7.85
C VAL A 187 7.56 3.46 -8.11
N ILE A 188 7.45 4.28 -7.07
CA ILE A 188 6.92 5.64 -7.21
C ILE A 188 7.87 6.52 -8.02
N LYS A 189 9.14 6.57 -7.64
CA LYS A 189 10.16 7.41 -8.28
C LYS A 189 10.37 7.06 -9.75
N LYS A 190 10.32 5.77 -10.11
CA LYS A 190 10.44 5.31 -11.51
C LYS A 190 9.22 5.62 -12.36
N SER A 191 8.04 5.70 -11.76
CA SER A 191 6.79 6.03 -12.46
C SER A 191 6.59 7.53 -12.63
N LYS A 192 7.26 8.36 -11.83
CA LYS A 192 7.16 9.83 -11.91
C LYS A 192 7.71 10.35 -13.24
N LYS A 193 6.89 11.17 -13.88
CA LYS A 193 7.28 11.92 -15.08
C LYS A 193 7.37 13.39 -14.70
N TYR A 194 8.59 13.88 -14.57
CA TYR A 194 8.81 15.29 -14.30
C TYR A 194 8.63 16.13 -15.56
N LYS A 195 7.93 17.23 -15.42
CA LYS A 195 7.77 18.24 -16.47
C LYS A 195 9.04 19.09 -16.56
N LYS A 196 9.52 19.33 -17.78
CA LYS A 196 10.55 20.38 -17.99
C LYS A 196 9.87 21.74 -17.93
N PRO A 197 10.24 22.64 -16.99
CA PRO A 197 9.62 23.94 -16.88
C PRO A 197 9.99 24.81 -18.09
N ASN A 198 9.04 25.62 -18.56
CA ASN A 198 9.31 26.66 -19.55
C ASN A 198 10.11 27.82 -18.93
N ILE A 199 10.48 28.82 -19.72
CA ILE A 199 11.33 29.93 -19.28
C ILE A 199 10.70 30.70 -18.10
N ASN A 200 9.39 30.99 -18.15
CA ASN A 200 8.68 31.73 -17.13
C ASN A 200 8.52 30.87 -15.85
N GLU A 201 8.12 29.60 -16.01
CA GLU A 201 8.04 28.64 -14.93
C GLU A 201 9.39 28.47 -14.23
N LYS A 202 10.47 28.36 -14.99
CA LYS A 202 11.84 28.26 -14.44
C LYS A 202 12.20 29.50 -13.62
N LYS A 203 11.84 30.71 -14.12
CA LYS A 203 12.08 31.97 -13.40
C LYS A 203 11.36 31.96 -12.06
N ALA A 204 10.08 31.62 -12.05
CA ALA A 204 9.26 31.54 -10.86
C ALA A 204 9.82 30.52 -9.82
N LEU A 205 10.26 29.36 -10.29
CA LEU A 205 10.89 28.34 -9.43
C LEU A 205 12.24 28.80 -8.85
N VAL A 206 13.05 29.54 -9.60
CA VAL A 206 14.30 30.14 -9.10
C VAL A 206 14.01 31.19 -8.01
N GLU A 207 12.98 32.01 -8.18
CA GLU A 207 12.55 32.96 -7.15
C GLU A 207 12.03 32.24 -5.91
N LEU A 208 11.30 31.13 -6.07
CA LEU A 208 10.89 30.28 -4.96
C LEU A 208 12.09 29.71 -4.19
N ILE A 209 13.09 29.20 -4.88
CA ILE A 209 14.33 28.69 -4.24
C ILE A 209 15.01 29.79 -3.42
N LYS A 210 15.11 31.01 -3.96
CA LYS A 210 15.68 32.15 -3.22
C LYS A 210 14.86 32.46 -1.96
N ALA A 211 13.54 32.58 -2.09
CA ALA A 211 12.65 32.86 -0.97
C ALA A 211 12.72 31.78 0.11
N LEU A 212 12.86 30.50 -0.28
CA LEU A 212 12.99 29.39 0.68
C LEU A 212 14.40 29.35 1.31
N SER A 213 15.47 29.73 0.59
CA SER A 213 16.81 29.77 1.14
C SER A 213 17.01 30.86 2.21
N GLU A 214 16.14 31.86 2.23
CA GLU A 214 16.08 32.89 3.27
C GLU A 214 15.30 32.45 4.52
N CYS A 215 14.63 31.30 4.48
CA CYS A 215 13.89 30.77 5.61
C CYS A 215 14.86 30.17 6.64
N THR A 216 14.61 30.47 7.91
CA THR A 216 15.38 29.93 9.04
C THR A 216 14.55 28.90 9.80
N ASP A 217 15.20 28.02 10.55
CA ASP A 217 14.55 27.00 11.40
C ASP A 217 13.62 27.60 12.47
N LYS A 218 13.65 28.91 12.67
CA LYS A 218 12.82 29.65 13.65
C LYS A 218 11.53 30.17 13.05
N MET A 219 11.35 30.12 11.73
CA MET A 219 10.13 30.60 11.07
C MET A 219 8.99 29.61 11.28
N LEU A 220 7.80 30.16 11.50
CA LEU A 220 6.58 29.36 11.61
C LEU A 220 6.18 28.78 10.23
N PRO A 221 5.56 27.59 10.21
CA PRO A 221 5.07 26.98 8.96
C PRO A 221 4.17 27.90 8.13
N GLU A 222 3.34 28.71 8.79
CA GLU A 222 2.43 29.68 8.18
C GLU A 222 3.17 30.82 7.47
N GLU A 223 4.31 31.24 8.02
CA GLU A 223 5.15 32.28 7.43
C GLU A 223 5.83 31.75 6.16
N ILE A 224 6.35 30.51 6.21
CA ILE A 224 6.93 29.85 5.04
C ILE A 224 5.87 29.66 3.96
N GLN A 225 4.68 29.20 4.33
CA GLN A 225 3.55 29.05 3.42
C GLN A 225 3.17 30.38 2.76
N THR A 226 3.12 31.46 3.53
CA THR A 226 2.83 32.80 3.02
C THR A 226 3.85 33.25 1.98
N LYS A 227 5.15 32.99 2.21
CA LYS A 227 6.20 33.27 1.21
C LYS A 227 5.98 32.49 -0.08
N ILE A 228 5.65 31.19 0.01
CA ILE A 228 5.39 30.36 -1.19
C ILE A 228 4.21 30.93 -2.00
N TYR A 229 3.14 31.32 -1.31
CA TYR A 229 1.98 31.97 -1.96
C TYR A 229 2.32 33.31 -2.61
N SER A 230 3.14 34.14 -1.95
CA SER A 230 3.57 35.44 -2.48
C SER A 230 4.36 35.29 -3.77
N VAL A 231 5.35 34.41 -3.77
CA VAL A 231 6.13 34.12 -4.99
C VAL A 231 5.24 33.66 -6.15
N GLY A 232 4.28 32.78 -5.89
CA GLY A 232 3.33 32.35 -6.91
C GLY A 232 2.50 33.50 -7.48
N LYS A 233 1.97 34.37 -6.61
CA LYS A 233 1.16 35.54 -7.03
C LYS A 233 1.99 36.54 -7.84
N GLU A 234 3.24 36.80 -7.49
CA GLU A 234 4.15 37.72 -8.15
C GLU A 234 4.60 37.22 -9.54
N ASN A 235 4.62 35.89 -9.72
CA ASN A 235 5.02 35.24 -10.96
C ASN A 235 3.84 34.81 -11.87
N GLY A 236 2.68 35.46 -11.74
CA GLY A 236 1.56 35.31 -12.66
C GLY A 236 0.53 34.23 -12.26
N TYR A 237 0.64 33.64 -11.07
CA TYR A 237 -0.33 32.66 -10.55
C TYR A 237 -1.34 33.26 -9.56
N LYS A 238 -1.56 34.60 -9.64
CA LYS A 238 -2.47 35.30 -8.72
C LYS A 238 -3.91 34.77 -8.78
N ASP A 239 -4.39 34.43 -9.97
CA ASP A 239 -5.74 33.97 -10.21
C ASP A 239 -5.92 32.45 -10.05
N SER A 240 -4.83 31.69 -10.04
CA SER A 240 -4.84 30.24 -9.89
C SER A 240 -3.62 29.73 -9.10
N LEU A 241 -3.70 29.84 -7.80
CA LEU A 241 -2.68 29.22 -6.91
C LEU A 241 -2.62 27.70 -7.05
N ARG A 242 -3.71 27.08 -7.51
CA ARG A 242 -3.72 25.64 -7.81
C ARG A 242 -2.72 25.30 -8.91
N ASP A 243 -2.61 26.12 -9.95
CA ASP A 243 -1.67 25.89 -11.04
C ASP A 243 -0.22 26.13 -10.58
N TRP A 244 0.00 27.06 -9.64
CA TRP A 244 1.28 27.26 -8.99
C TRP A 244 1.77 26.01 -8.26
N PHE A 245 0.93 25.44 -7.39
CA PHE A 245 1.29 24.22 -6.68
C PHE A 245 1.43 23.02 -7.63
N LYS A 246 0.55 22.94 -8.65
CA LYS A 246 0.66 21.92 -9.68
C LYS A 246 2.03 21.99 -10.40
N LEU A 247 2.50 23.18 -10.74
CA LEU A 247 3.83 23.38 -11.36
C LEU A 247 4.94 22.85 -10.41
N ILE A 248 4.90 23.21 -9.12
CA ILE A 248 5.90 22.74 -8.16
C ILE A 248 5.92 21.21 -8.14
N TYR A 249 4.76 20.54 -7.98
CA TYR A 249 4.66 19.07 -7.93
C TYR A 249 5.00 18.36 -9.23
N GLU A 250 4.84 19.03 -10.39
CA GLU A 250 5.19 18.44 -11.69
C GLU A 250 6.68 18.57 -12.05
N VAL A 251 7.41 19.48 -11.40
CA VAL A 251 8.83 19.78 -11.70
C VAL A 251 9.76 19.21 -10.62
N VAL A 252 9.32 19.17 -9.38
CA VAL A 252 10.07 18.70 -8.20
C VAL A 252 9.56 17.32 -7.75
#